data_532e061de68855a9522b261f48c30413
#
_entry.id   532e061de68855a9522b261f48c30413
#
_cell.length_a   1.000
_cell.length_b   1.000
_cell.length_c   1.000
_cell.angle_alpha   90.00
_cell.angle_beta   90.00
_cell.angle_gamma   90.00
#
_symmetry.space_group_name_H-M   'P 1'
#
loop_
_entity.id
_entity.type
_entity.pdbx_description
1 polymer ?
#
loop_
_entity_poly.entity_id
_entity_poly.type
_entity_poly.pdbx_seq_one_letter_code
_entity_poly.pdbx_strand_id
1 'polypeptide(L)'
;MPLLSIVIPVYNVQNYLEQCLNSILDQDFKDYEVILVDNASTDKSGGICDNYALEYENIKVIHLYKNCLPAGARNIGLKNAMGKYVHFCDSDDYYTKNSFSYISNTINETFPDVIVGKFICKPEKGAFHFNDVNYNIRIFKEMNTDAIVEHLSNFSDSICTVWRFIANRKFLIKNKITFLEGYNCEDEEWVPKLICTANTFSLIEEPFYCYRPRKSGSITSTKTYMNSSRSQLATAISLLKFLKEKNCIGIRKKYIMSRVKFLIGLFATRCDTFIRSEMIELAKIIEDNMEYFNCLKEISKTGEFFDFVNRYGSCIGLALYRTYIIEKTVEKVYGNEDKKIYIFPTGYNGEGTARILKNEGYKVEGFLDNSNTKNGCIIDGLEVNLPSILKNIDDEKLSNIFIVISTQKRQVVEILRNQLKSLNIKENQFAIRIY
;
A
#
# COMPACT_ATOMS: atom_id res chain seq x y z
N MET A 1 -26.14 23.00 0.96
CA MET A 1 -25.02 22.18 0.44
C MET A 1 -24.05 22.00 1.60
N PRO A 2 -23.84 20.80 2.08
CA PRO A 2 -23.01 20.56 3.27
C PRO A 2 -21.55 20.97 3.05
N LEU A 3 -20.84 21.21 4.15
CA LEU A 3 -19.40 21.48 4.10
C LEU A 3 -18.62 20.23 3.75
N LEU A 4 -19.01 19.08 4.34
CA LEU A 4 -18.28 17.82 4.20
C LEU A 4 -19.20 16.70 3.70
N SER A 5 -18.78 15.94 2.69
CA SER A 5 -19.32 14.63 2.33
C SER A 5 -18.39 13.54 2.82
N ILE A 6 -18.94 12.58 3.58
CA ILE A 6 -18.22 11.40 4.01
C ILE A 6 -18.68 10.23 3.15
N VAL A 7 -17.80 9.68 2.34
CA VAL A 7 -18.06 8.55 1.46
C VAL A 7 -17.51 7.28 2.11
N ILE A 8 -18.36 6.30 2.34
CA ILE A 8 -18.02 5.06 3.05
C ILE A 8 -18.33 3.86 2.14
N PRO A 9 -17.32 3.20 1.56
CA PRO A 9 -17.52 1.94 0.88
C PRO A 9 -17.78 0.83 1.91
N VAL A 10 -18.89 0.12 1.79
CA VAL A 10 -19.33 -0.92 2.73
C VAL A 10 -19.29 -2.27 2.01
N TYR A 11 -18.60 -3.27 2.56
CA TYR A 11 -18.62 -4.64 2.07
C TYR A 11 -18.27 -5.63 3.15
N ASN A 12 -19.27 -6.39 3.64
CA ASN A 12 -19.11 -7.45 4.64
C ASN A 12 -18.36 -7.00 5.91
N VAL A 13 -18.85 -5.94 6.55
CA VAL A 13 -18.25 -5.29 7.73
C VAL A 13 -19.24 -5.14 8.89
N GLN A 14 -20.24 -6.03 9.00
CA GLN A 14 -21.31 -5.97 10.00
C GLN A 14 -20.83 -5.79 11.46
N ASN A 15 -19.63 -6.25 11.78
CA ASN A 15 -19.05 -6.19 13.13
C ASN A 15 -18.39 -4.83 13.46
N TYR A 16 -18.21 -3.96 12.46
CA TYR A 16 -17.45 -2.71 12.58
C TYR A 16 -18.27 -1.48 12.23
N LEU A 17 -19.25 -1.64 11.32
CA LEU A 17 -19.97 -0.55 10.67
C LEU A 17 -20.70 0.36 11.67
N GLU A 18 -21.37 -0.21 12.68
CA GLU A 18 -22.08 0.58 13.69
C GLU A 18 -21.11 1.49 14.47
N GLN A 19 -19.92 1.01 14.84
CA GLN A 19 -18.94 1.85 15.51
C GLN A 19 -18.43 2.97 14.60
N CYS A 20 -18.23 2.69 13.32
CA CYS A 20 -17.87 3.69 12.31
C CYS A 20 -18.94 4.79 12.27
N LEU A 21 -20.21 4.42 12.07
CA LEU A 21 -21.32 5.35 11.94
C LEU A 21 -21.57 6.14 13.23
N ASN A 22 -21.55 5.50 14.39
CA ASN A 22 -21.72 6.17 15.67
C ASN A 22 -20.62 7.20 15.92
N SER A 23 -19.37 6.91 15.53
CA SER A 23 -18.26 7.87 15.64
C SER A 23 -18.45 9.13 14.79
N ILE A 24 -19.23 9.05 13.71
CA ILE A 24 -19.63 10.18 12.86
C ILE A 24 -20.77 10.97 13.50
N LEU A 25 -21.78 10.26 14.01
CA LEU A 25 -22.95 10.88 14.64
C LEU A 25 -22.61 11.59 15.95
N ASP A 26 -21.62 11.10 16.68
CA ASP A 26 -21.15 11.67 17.95
C ASP A 26 -20.30 12.95 17.76
N GLN A 27 -20.02 13.37 16.50
CA GLN A 27 -19.28 14.60 16.26
C GLN A 27 -20.13 15.84 16.61
N ASP A 28 -19.45 16.88 17.10
CA ASP A 28 -20.05 18.17 17.48
C ASP A 28 -20.46 19.05 16.30
N PHE A 29 -19.75 18.96 15.17
CA PHE A 29 -20.05 19.65 13.93
C PHE A 29 -21.07 18.87 13.09
N LYS A 30 -22.15 19.55 12.58
CA LYS A 30 -23.28 18.87 11.92
C LYS A 30 -23.49 19.21 10.44
N ASP A 31 -22.70 20.12 9.86
CA ASP A 31 -22.83 20.49 8.42
C ASP A 31 -22.14 19.47 7.51
N TYR A 32 -22.60 18.20 7.57
CA TYR A 32 -22.09 17.11 6.77
C TYR A 32 -23.22 16.20 6.24
N GLU A 33 -22.89 15.42 5.21
CA GLU A 33 -23.66 14.27 4.74
C GLU A 33 -22.81 13.00 4.76
N VAL A 34 -23.46 11.85 4.90
CA VAL A 34 -22.82 10.52 4.80
C VAL A 34 -23.41 9.79 3.61
N ILE A 35 -22.54 9.21 2.79
CA ILE A 35 -22.92 8.41 1.63
C ILE A 35 -22.38 7.00 1.83
N LEU A 36 -23.24 6.08 2.22
CA LEU A 36 -22.94 4.67 2.37
C LEU A 36 -23.12 4.00 1.00
N VAL A 37 -22.05 3.41 0.49
CA VAL A 37 -22.12 2.65 -0.76
C VAL A 37 -21.95 1.17 -0.42
N ASP A 38 -23.08 0.49 -0.24
CA ASP A 38 -23.11 -0.95 -0.02
C ASP A 38 -22.73 -1.68 -1.31
N ASN A 39 -21.53 -2.20 -1.32
CA ASN A 39 -20.85 -2.78 -2.47
C ASN A 39 -21.24 -4.27 -2.66
N ALA A 40 -22.55 -4.55 -2.65
CA ALA A 40 -23.15 -5.89 -2.70
C ALA A 40 -22.74 -6.77 -1.51
N SER A 41 -22.91 -6.29 -0.28
CA SER A 41 -22.67 -7.08 0.92
C SER A 41 -23.60 -8.28 1.00
N THR A 42 -23.10 -9.38 1.54
CA THR A 42 -23.83 -10.64 1.73
C THR A 42 -24.11 -10.95 3.21
N ASP A 43 -23.57 -10.13 4.10
CA ASP A 43 -23.84 -10.16 5.55
C ASP A 43 -24.89 -9.11 5.94
N LYS A 44 -24.98 -8.76 7.23
CA LYS A 44 -25.95 -7.79 7.73
C LYS A 44 -25.59 -6.33 7.43
N SER A 45 -24.47 -6.04 6.77
CA SER A 45 -24.00 -4.66 6.54
C SER A 45 -25.00 -3.81 5.78
N GLY A 46 -25.65 -4.35 4.72
CA GLY A 46 -26.67 -3.63 3.96
C GLY A 46 -27.86 -3.21 4.84
N GLY A 47 -28.39 -4.13 5.67
CA GLY A 47 -29.48 -3.82 6.59
C GLY A 47 -29.10 -2.81 7.68
N ILE A 48 -27.84 -2.80 8.14
CA ILE A 48 -27.34 -1.76 9.04
C ILE A 48 -27.36 -0.40 8.33
N CYS A 49 -26.88 -0.33 7.07
CA CYS A 49 -26.95 0.90 6.28
C CYS A 49 -28.37 1.46 6.19
N ASP A 50 -29.35 0.60 5.88
CA ASP A 50 -30.76 0.99 5.75
C ASP A 50 -31.33 1.55 7.05
N ASN A 51 -31.04 0.90 8.18
CA ASN A 51 -31.51 1.35 9.49
C ASN A 51 -31.00 2.77 9.82
N TYR A 52 -29.70 3.03 9.59
CA TYR A 52 -29.13 4.36 9.82
C TYR A 52 -29.70 5.41 8.85
N ALA A 53 -29.95 5.08 7.59
CA ALA A 53 -30.55 6.01 6.63
C ALA A 53 -32.02 6.32 6.94
N LEU A 54 -32.75 5.38 7.56
CA LEU A 54 -34.11 5.62 8.04
C LEU A 54 -34.15 6.54 9.27
N GLU A 55 -33.15 6.46 10.13
CA GLU A 55 -33.07 7.23 11.37
C GLU A 55 -32.45 8.64 11.17
N TYR A 56 -31.51 8.80 10.22
CA TYR A 56 -30.74 10.06 10.04
C TYR A 56 -30.88 10.60 8.62
N GLU A 57 -31.53 11.76 8.47
CA GLU A 57 -31.79 12.40 7.17
C GLU A 57 -30.54 12.78 6.36
N ASN A 58 -29.41 12.97 7.04
CA ASN A 58 -28.14 13.30 6.40
C ASN A 58 -27.33 12.06 5.98
N ILE A 59 -27.87 10.85 6.14
CA ILE A 59 -27.29 9.59 5.69
C ILE A 59 -28.05 9.08 4.47
N LYS A 60 -27.32 8.77 3.39
CA LYS A 60 -27.85 8.18 2.16
C LYS A 60 -27.19 6.84 1.91
N VAL A 61 -27.96 5.88 1.42
CA VAL A 61 -27.47 4.55 1.04
C VAL A 61 -27.61 4.35 -0.46
N ILE A 62 -26.60 3.72 -1.05
CA ILE A 62 -26.60 3.27 -2.43
C ILE A 62 -26.22 1.79 -2.43
N HIS A 63 -27.17 0.91 -2.76
CA HIS A 63 -26.91 -0.52 -2.89
C HIS A 63 -26.47 -0.87 -4.31
N LEU A 64 -25.35 -1.59 -4.43
CA LEU A 64 -24.84 -2.08 -5.71
C LEU A 64 -25.27 -3.54 -5.92
N TYR A 65 -25.56 -3.89 -7.14
CA TYR A 65 -25.94 -5.29 -7.51
C TYR A 65 -24.72 -6.22 -7.59
N LYS A 66 -23.52 -5.66 -7.76
CA LYS A 66 -22.26 -6.39 -7.91
C LYS A 66 -21.14 -5.63 -7.22
N ASN A 67 -20.26 -6.37 -6.57
CA ASN A 67 -19.05 -5.82 -5.98
C ASN A 67 -18.12 -5.25 -7.07
N CYS A 68 -17.85 -3.95 -6.99
CA CYS A 68 -17.00 -3.21 -7.91
C CYS A 68 -15.65 -2.80 -7.28
N LEU A 69 -15.24 -3.48 -6.20
CA LEU A 69 -14.07 -3.15 -5.39
C LEU A 69 -14.20 -1.77 -4.70
N PRO A 70 -13.31 -1.41 -3.77
CA PRO A 70 -13.40 -0.12 -3.07
C PRO A 70 -13.33 1.09 -4.01
N ALA A 71 -12.53 1.01 -5.07
CA ALA A 71 -12.39 2.06 -6.08
C ALA A 71 -13.72 2.46 -6.72
N GLY A 72 -14.48 1.48 -7.22
CA GLY A 72 -15.78 1.73 -7.84
C GLY A 72 -16.80 2.28 -6.83
N ALA A 73 -16.84 1.74 -5.63
CA ALA A 73 -17.72 2.24 -4.57
C ALA A 73 -17.38 3.70 -4.18
N ARG A 74 -16.09 4.03 -4.03
CA ARG A 74 -15.67 5.43 -3.75
C ARG A 74 -16.01 6.37 -4.90
N ASN A 75 -15.86 5.95 -6.16
CA ASN A 75 -16.25 6.76 -7.33
C ASN A 75 -17.76 7.02 -7.38
N ILE A 76 -18.57 6.01 -7.08
CA ILE A 76 -20.03 6.16 -6.99
C ILE A 76 -20.39 7.13 -5.87
N GLY A 77 -19.76 7.00 -4.70
CA GLY A 77 -19.94 7.93 -3.58
C GLY A 77 -19.54 9.37 -3.96
N LEU A 78 -18.37 9.56 -4.59
CA LEU A 78 -17.91 10.87 -5.05
C LEU A 78 -18.89 11.52 -6.04
N LYS A 79 -19.45 10.74 -6.96
CA LYS A 79 -20.45 11.20 -7.94
C LYS A 79 -21.72 11.73 -7.26
N ASN A 80 -22.11 11.12 -6.13
CA ASN A 80 -23.31 11.47 -5.37
C ASN A 80 -23.05 12.51 -4.26
N ALA A 81 -21.79 12.84 -4.00
CA ALA A 81 -21.40 13.82 -3.00
C ALA A 81 -21.82 15.23 -3.39
N MET A 82 -22.38 15.98 -2.43
CA MET A 82 -22.79 17.37 -2.60
C MET A 82 -21.95 18.34 -1.76
N GLY A 83 -21.17 17.86 -0.81
CA GLY A 83 -20.33 18.67 0.07
C GLY A 83 -19.27 19.47 -0.67
N LYS A 84 -18.81 20.53 -0.06
CA LYS A 84 -17.69 21.33 -0.59
C LYS A 84 -16.39 20.51 -0.58
N TYR A 85 -16.21 19.70 0.45
CA TYR A 85 -15.08 18.79 0.63
C TYR A 85 -15.59 17.35 0.71
N VAL A 86 -14.72 16.41 0.34
CA VAL A 86 -15.00 14.97 0.41
C VAL A 86 -13.92 14.29 1.23
N HIS A 87 -14.34 13.44 2.15
CA HIS A 87 -13.49 12.49 2.85
C HIS A 87 -13.95 11.07 2.56
N PHE A 88 -13.00 10.17 2.28
CA PHE A 88 -13.27 8.75 2.10
C PHE A 88 -12.88 8.02 3.39
N CYS A 89 -13.87 7.47 4.07
CA CYS A 89 -13.69 6.73 5.33
C CYS A 89 -13.87 5.23 5.07
N ASP A 90 -12.98 4.41 5.58
CA ASP A 90 -13.15 2.95 5.52
C ASP A 90 -14.14 2.48 6.59
N SER A 91 -15.04 1.58 6.22
CA SER A 91 -16.19 1.17 7.05
C SER A 91 -15.82 0.35 8.30
N ASP A 92 -14.58 -0.10 8.41
CA ASP A 92 -14.01 -0.80 9.57
C ASP A 92 -13.17 0.10 10.50
N ASP A 93 -13.02 1.38 10.14
CA ASP A 93 -12.35 2.42 10.90
C ASP A 93 -13.35 3.35 11.61
N TYR A 94 -12.86 4.37 12.33
CA TYR A 94 -13.72 5.35 12.99
C TYR A 94 -13.01 6.68 13.25
N TYR A 95 -13.80 7.74 13.48
CA TYR A 95 -13.26 9.07 13.80
C TYR A 95 -12.94 9.19 15.28
N THR A 96 -11.93 10.02 15.60
CA THR A 96 -11.68 10.45 16.96
C THR A 96 -12.67 11.55 17.37
N LYS A 97 -12.71 11.92 18.63
CA LYS A 97 -13.56 13.00 19.13
C LYS A 97 -13.11 14.34 18.54
N ASN A 98 -14.07 15.22 18.23
CA ASN A 98 -13.88 16.57 17.68
C ASN A 98 -13.23 16.60 16.26
N SER A 99 -13.18 15.48 15.57
CA SER A 99 -12.55 15.38 14.23
C SER A 99 -13.17 16.35 13.23
N PHE A 100 -14.50 16.49 13.25
CA PHE A 100 -15.20 17.35 12.29
C PHE A 100 -15.02 18.82 12.59
N SER A 101 -14.84 19.20 13.86
CA SER A 101 -14.44 20.56 14.21
C SER A 101 -13.04 20.88 13.70
N TYR A 102 -12.07 19.97 13.82
CA TYR A 102 -10.72 20.16 13.24
C TYR A 102 -10.78 20.34 11.73
N ILE A 103 -11.56 19.48 11.05
CA ILE A 103 -11.74 19.54 9.59
C ILE A 103 -12.40 20.87 9.19
N SER A 104 -13.50 21.25 9.83
CA SER A 104 -14.24 22.46 9.49
C SER A 104 -13.43 23.74 9.73
N ASN A 105 -12.69 23.81 10.84
CA ASN A 105 -11.82 24.95 11.14
C ASN A 105 -10.72 25.07 10.07
N THR A 106 -10.02 23.98 9.74
CA THR A 106 -9.00 23.98 8.70
C THR A 106 -9.56 24.41 7.32
N ILE A 107 -10.76 23.92 6.97
CA ILE A 107 -11.43 24.34 5.73
C ILE A 107 -11.71 25.85 5.74
N ASN A 108 -12.27 26.36 6.82
CA ASN A 108 -12.69 27.76 6.91
C ASN A 108 -11.51 28.75 6.98
N GLU A 109 -10.36 28.31 7.51
CA GLU A 109 -9.16 29.13 7.61
C GLU A 109 -8.42 29.28 6.27
N THR A 110 -8.33 28.21 5.48
CA THR A 110 -7.37 28.15 4.36
C THR A 110 -7.96 27.77 3.02
N PHE A 111 -9.16 27.16 2.98
CA PHE A 111 -9.81 26.66 1.75
C PHE A 111 -8.88 25.89 0.81
N PRO A 112 -8.12 24.91 1.30
CA PRO A 112 -7.10 24.25 0.51
C PRO A 112 -7.69 23.29 -0.53
N ASP A 113 -6.88 22.92 -1.54
CA ASP A 113 -7.22 21.81 -2.45
C ASP A 113 -7.28 20.48 -1.69
N VAL A 114 -6.31 20.29 -0.77
CA VAL A 114 -6.13 19.03 -0.03
C VAL A 114 -5.76 19.31 1.42
N ILE A 115 -6.42 18.62 2.32
CA ILE A 115 -6.05 18.55 3.75
C ILE A 115 -5.41 17.20 4.01
N VAL A 116 -4.27 17.20 4.66
CA VAL A 116 -3.58 16.01 5.17
C VAL A 116 -3.89 15.87 6.65
N GLY A 117 -4.27 14.67 7.10
CA GLY A 117 -4.60 14.46 8.50
C GLY A 117 -3.75 13.41 9.18
N LYS A 118 -3.63 13.53 10.50
CA LYS A 118 -3.00 12.53 11.37
C LYS A 118 -3.99 11.49 11.83
N PHE A 119 -3.48 10.33 12.22
CA PHE A 119 -4.30 9.23 12.73
C PHE A 119 -3.68 8.57 13.95
N ILE A 120 -4.49 7.78 14.65
CA ILE A 120 -4.04 6.80 15.63
C ILE A 120 -4.31 5.39 15.11
N CYS A 121 -3.44 4.46 15.45
CA CYS A 121 -3.60 3.05 15.09
C CYS A 121 -4.06 2.26 16.32
N LYS A 122 -5.19 1.59 16.19
CA LYS A 122 -5.74 0.68 17.23
C LYS A 122 -5.98 -0.70 16.63
N PRO A 123 -4.93 -1.53 16.50
CA PRO A 123 -5.04 -2.85 15.90
C PRO A 123 -5.86 -3.81 16.77
N GLU A 124 -6.53 -4.76 16.14
CA GLU A 124 -7.04 -5.94 16.82
C GLU A 124 -5.88 -6.74 17.43
N LYS A 125 -6.18 -7.54 18.46
CA LYS A 125 -5.18 -8.39 19.11
C LYS A 125 -4.53 -9.33 18.08
N GLY A 126 -3.23 -9.15 17.85
CA GLY A 126 -2.44 -9.94 16.89
C GLY A 126 -2.44 -9.41 15.46
N ALA A 127 -3.01 -8.23 15.20
CA ALA A 127 -2.85 -7.49 13.95
C ALA A 127 -1.64 -6.53 13.98
N PHE A 128 -1.25 -6.03 12.82
CA PHE A 128 -0.13 -5.08 12.69
C PHE A 128 -0.43 -3.76 13.37
N HIS A 129 0.62 -3.14 13.91
CA HIS A 129 0.58 -1.76 14.39
C HIS A 129 1.29 -0.85 13.39
N PHE A 130 0.62 0.23 12.98
CA PHE A 130 1.19 1.29 12.16
C PHE A 130 1.42 2.54 13.00
N ASN A 131 2.61 3.12 12.88
CA ASN A 131 2.87 4.45 13.41
C ASN A 131 2.51 5.50 12.35
N ASP A 132 1.92 6.61 12.79
CA ASP A 132 1.74 7.76 11.91
C ASP A 132 3.10 8.37 11.55
N VAL A 133 3.12 9.10 10.44
CA VAL A 133 4.31 9.84 10.00
C VAL A 133 4.44 11.14 10.80
N ASN A 134 5.67 11.52 11.08
CA ASN A 134 5.94 12.76 11.78
C ASN A 134 6.06 13.91 10.76
N TYR A 135 4.94 14.62 10.54
CA TYR A 135 4.90 15.75 9.62
C TYR A 135 5.68 16.95 10.16
N ASN A 136 6.45 17.59 9.30
CA ASN A 136 7.03 18.90 9.61
C ASN A 136 5.99 20.00 9.38
N ILE A 137 5.34 20.42 10.47
CA ILE A 137 4.26 21.44 10.48
C ILE A 137 4.70 22.74 9.82
N ARG A 138 5.97 23.16 10.00
CA ARG A 138 6.50 24.41 9.45
C ARG A 138 6.38 24.44 7.91
N ILE A 139 6.65 23.31 7.23
CA ILE A 139 6.55 23.22 5.76
C ILE A 139 5.13 23.52 5.28
N PHE A 140 4.11 23.07 6.00
CA PHE A 140 2.71 23.36 5.65
C PHE A 140 2.36 24.82 5.92
N LYS A 141 2.91 25.44 6.98
CA LYS A 141 2.68 26.86 7.31
C LYS A 141 3.34 27.81 6.30
N GLU A 142 4.45 27.43 5.72
CA GLU A 142 5.16 28.21 4.68
C GLU A 142 4.46 28.14 3.31
N MET A 143 3.44 27.28 3.15
CA MET A 143 2.61 27.11 1.93
C MET A 143 3.40 26.90 0.63
N ASN A 144 4.64 26.43 0.71
CA ASN A 144 5.42 26.05 -0.47
C ASN A 144 4.98 24.68 -0.96
N THR A 145 4.20 24.66 -2.04
CA THR A 145 3.60 23.42 -2.58
C THR A 145 4.64 22.36 -2.93
N ASP A 146 5.74 22.73 -3.60
CA ASP A 146 6.75 21.76 -4.01
C ASP A 146 7.52 21.20 -2.80
N ALA A 147 7.76 22.02 -1.77
CA ALA A 147 8.35 21.55 -0.52
C ALA A 147 7.41 20.58 0.23
N ILE A 148 6.08 20.84 0.18
CA ILE A 148 5.08 19.93 0.76
C ILE A 148 5.05 18.61 -0.03
N VAL A 149 5.03 18.65 -1.36
CA VAL A 149 5.08 17.45 -2.21
C VAL A 149 6.35 16.65 -1.94
N GLU A 150 7.51 17.30 -1.82
CA GLU A 150 8.76 16.64 -1.47
C GLU A 150 8.69 15.99 -0.09
N HIS A 151 8.21 16.72 0.89
CA HIS A 151 8.02 16.21 2.25
C HIS A 151 7.12 14.97 2.30
N LEU A 152 5.96 15.03 1.65
CA LEU A 152 5.03 13.90 1.56
C LEU A 152 5.64 12.71 0.79
N SER A 153 6.43 12.97 -0.26
CA SER A 153 7.09 11.93 -1.03
C SER A 153 8.13 11.12 -0.23
N ASN A 154 8.71 11.70 0.81
CA ASN A 154 9.65 11.01 1.70
C ASN A 154 8.95 9.94 2.58
N PHE A 155 7.63 10.02 2.74
CA PHE A 155 6.80 9.02 3.42
C PHE A 155 6.07 8.09 2.44
N SER A 156 6.54 7.98 1.20
CA SER A 156 5.86 7.28 0.12
C SER A 156 5.39 5.85 0.47
N ASP A 157 6.13 5.16 1.33
CA ASP A 157 5.76 3.81 1.78
C ASP A 157 4.61 3.77 2.82
N SER A 158 4.25 4.93 3.40
CA SER A 158 3.27 5.04 4.49
C SER A 158 2.16 6.05 4.22
N ILE A 159 2.29 6.87 3.16
CA ILE A 159 1.35 7.96 2.88
C ILE A 159 0.18 7.53 1.99
N CYS A 160 0.32 6.44 1.22
CA CYS A 160 -0.69 5.99 0.27
C CYS A 160 -1.87 5.30 0.97
N THR A 161 -2.62 6.09 1.76
CA THR A 161 -3.87 5.68 2.40
C THR A 161 -4.91 6.76 2.15
N VAL A 162 -6.02 6.39 1.51
CA VAL A 162 -7.03 7.35 1.03
C VAL A 162 -7.64 8.16 2.17
N TRP A 163 -7.96 7.49 3.28
CA TRP A 163 -8.61 8.08 4.46
C TRP A 163 -7.78 9.14 5.20
N ARG A 164 -6.53 9.32 4.84
CA ARG A 164 -5.67 10.39 5.36
C ARG A 164 -5.97 11.77 4.76
N PHE A 165 -6.68 11.78 3.63
CA PHE A 165 -6.86 12.98 2.82
C PHE A 165 -8.32 13.43 2.77
N ILE A 166 -8.53 14.73 3.00
CA ILE A 166 -9.81 15.39 2.74
C ILE A 166 -9.57 16.33 1.56
N ALA A 167 -10.36 16.23 0.50
CA ALA A 167 -10.12 16.97 -0.73
C ALA A 167 -11.29 17.86 -1.10
N ASN A 168 -10.99 19.04 -1.66
CA ASN A 168 -12.00 19.92 -2.22
C ASN A 168 -12.69 19.22 -3.41
N ARG A 169 -14.02 19.06 -3.35
CA ARG A 169 -14.77 18.32 -4.36
C ARG A 169 -14.68 18.94 -5.75
N LYS A 170 -14.74 20.28 -5.85
CA LYS A 170 -14.59 20.97 -7.14
C LYS A 170 -13.22 20.75 -7.75
N PHE A 171 -12.18 20.73 -6.92
CA PHE A 171 -10.81 20.41 -7.34
C PHE A 171 -10.72 19.00 -7.90
N LEU A 172 -11.28 17.98 -7.21
CA LEU A 172 -11.30 16.60 -7.70
C LEU A 172 -11.98 16.49 -9.06
N ILE A 173 -13.18 17.07 -9.20
CA ILE A 173 -13.98 17.03 -10.43
C ILE A 173 -13.26 17.75 -11.58
N LYS A 174 -12.78 18.97 -11.36
CA LYS A 174 -12.07 19.78 -12.36
C LYS A 174 -10.86 19.06 -12.91
N ASN A 175 -10.13 18.36 -12.07
CA ASN A 175 -8.89 17.67 -12.43
C ASN A 175 -9.11 16.22 -12.84
N LYS A 176 -10.35 15.70 -12.81
CA LYS A 176 -10.71 14.32 -13.12
C LYS A 176 -9.98 13.30 -12.23
N ILE A 177 -9.81 13.64 -10.94
CA ILE A 177 -9.16 12.76 -9.95
C ILE A 177 -10.20 11.78 -9.43
N THR A 178 -10.22 10.59 -10.00
CA THR A 178 -11.07 9.45 -9.64
C THR A 178 -10.21 8.24 -9.34
N PHE A 179 -10.77 7.22 -8.72
CA PHE A 179 -10.07 5.96 -8.45
C PHE A 179 -10.03 5.06 -9.67
N LEU A 180 -8.95 4.32 -9.85
CA LEU A 180 -8.79 3.33 -10.90
C LEU A 180 -9.64 2.09 -10.59
N GLU A 181 -10.75 1.93 -11.33
CA GLU A 181 -11.70 0.83 -11.12
C GLU A 181 -11.19 -0.52 -11.64
N GLY A 182 -11.67 -1.60 -11.03
CA GLY A 182 -11.37 -2.97 -11.42
C GLY A 182 -10.04 -3.53 -10.88
N TYR A 183 -9.33 -2.75 -10.07
CA TYR A 183 -8.05 -3.12 -9.48
C TYR A 183 -8.04 -2.88 -7.97
N ASN A 184 -7.23 -3.67 -7.24
CA ASN A 184 -6.81 -3.37 -5.88
C ASN A 184 -5.53 -2.50 -5.95
N CYS A 185 -5.21 -1.71 -4.97
CA CYS A 185 -4.15 -0.70 -4.94
C CYS A 185 -4.59 0.66 -5.53
N GLU A 186 -5.86 0.96 -5.39
CA GLU A 186 -6.45 2.24 -5.79
C GLU A 186 -5.85 3.43 -5.03
N ASP A 187 -5.42 3.21 -3.81
CA ASP A 187 -4.71 4.16 -2.96
C ASP A 187 -3.34 4.55 -3.53
N GLU A 188 -2.59 3.57 -4.02
CA GLU A 188 -1.28 3.74 -4.66
C GLU A 188 -1.37 4.52 -5.99
N GLU A 189 -2.54 4.64 -6.56
CA GLU A 189 -2.82 5.39 -7.77
C GLU A 189 -3.40 6.77 -7.47
N TRP A 190 -4.44 6.82 -6.64
CA TRP A 190 -5.19 8.03 -6.35
C TRP A 190 -4.38 9.04 -5.54
N VAL A 191 -3.68 8.60 -4.48
CA VAL A 191 -2.92 9.50 -3.59
C VAL A 191 -1.79 10.22 -4.32
N PRO A 192 -0.92 9.58 -5.12
CA PRO A 192 0.09 10.28 -5.89
C PRO A 192 -0.50 11.29 -6.89
N LYS A 193 -1.61 10.96 -7.55
CA LYS A 193 -2.31 11.89 -8.45
C LYS A 193 -2.86 13.10 -7.70
N LEU A 194 -3.49 12.86 -6.54
CA LEU A 194 -4.01 13.92 -5.67
C LEU A 194 -2.90 14.90 -5.28
N ILE A 195 -1.81 14.37 -4.70
CA ILE A 195 -0.67 15.16 -4.21
C ILE A 195 0.01 15.91 -5.36
N CYS A 196 0.20 15.27 -6.51
CA CYS A 196 0.87 15.91 -7.65
C CYS A 196 0.00 16.92 -8.40
N THR A 197 -1.32 16.93 -8.19
CA THR A 197 -2.22 17.88 -8.85
C THR A 197 -2.53 19.08 -7.95
N ALA A 198 -2.55 18.91 -6.64
CA ALA A 198 -2.89 19.96 -5.69
C ALA A 198 -1.89 21.13 -5.72
N ASN A 199 -2.41 22.33 -5.52
CA ASN A 199 -1.62 23.56 -5.42
C ASN A 199 -1.59 24.12 -4.00
N THR A 200 -2.59 23.78 -3.18
CA THR A 200 -2.68 24.22 -1.79
C THR A 200 -2.96 23.06 -0.86
N PHE A 201 -2.23 23.04 0.26
CA PHE A 201 -2.34 22.01 1.26
C PHE A 201 -2.50 22.62 2.66
N SER A 202 -3.22 21.90 3.51
CA SER A 202 -3.24 22.15 4.96
C SER A 202 -3.04 20.86 5.73
N LEU A 203 -2.64 20.98 6.98
CA LEU A 203 -2.41 19.85 7.89
C LEU A 203 -3.33 19.97 9.09
N ILE A 204 -4.05 18.88 9.43
CA ILE A 204 -4.69 18.73 10.74
C ILE A 204 -3.65 18.11 11.67
N GLU A 205 -3.26 18.87 12.70
CA GLU A 205 -2.20 18.48 13.64
C GLU A 205 -2.66 17.45 14.67
N GLU A 206 -3.94 17.43 15.00
CA GLU A 206 -4.57 16.47 15.91
C GLU A 206 -4.94 15.19 15.15
N PRO A 207 -4.76 14.00 15.75
CA PRO A 207 -5.25 12.78 15.15
C PRO A 207 -6.77 12.81 15.02
N PHE A 208 -7.29 12.83 13.80
CA PHE A 208 -8.73 12.92 13.52
C PHE A 208 -9.35 11.57 13.16
N TYR A 209 -8.53 10.57 12.84
CA TYR A 209 -8.94 9.28 12.35
C TYR A 209 -8.33 8.14 13.17
N CYS A 210 -9.06 7.05 13.34
CA CYS A 210 -8.59 5.85 14.02
C CYS A 210 -8.58 4.68 13.05
N TYR A 211 -7.39 4.31 12.59
CA TYR A 211 -7.16 3.15 11.74
C TYR A 211 -7.16 1.86 12.58
N ARG A 212 -7.94 0.86 12.14
CA ARG A 212 -8.08 -0.43 12.80
C ARG A 212 -7.57 -1.59 11.93
N PRO A 213 -6.29 -1.95 12.02
CA PRO A 213 -5.82 -3.16 11.40
C PRO A 213 -6.56 -4.39 11.92
N ARG A 214 -7.16 -5.19 11.02
CA ARG A 214 -7.86 -6.43 11.34
C ARG A 214 -6.94 -7.64 11.21
N LYS A 215 -7.14 -8.64 12.06
CA LYS A 215 -6.40 -9.90 12.00
C LYS A 215 -6.77 -10.72 10.75
N SER A 216 -8.04 -10.68 10.33
CA SER A 216 -8.57 -11.43 9.19
C SER A 216 -9.71 -10.68 8.50
N GLY A 217 -10.08 -11.11 7.28
CA GLY A 217 -11.20 -10.54 6.54
C GLY A 217 -10.94 -9.18 5.89
N SER A 218 -9.71 -8.67 5.94
CA SER A 218 -9.32 -7.49 5.16
C SER A 218 -8.99 -7.88 3.72
N ILE A 219 -9.12 -6.93 2.78
CA ILE A 219 -8.73 -7.13 1.38
C ILE A 219 -7.25 -7.53 1.28
N THR A 220 -6.42 -7.02 2.18
CA THR A 220 -4.99 -7.33 2.23
C THR A 220 -4.70 -8.78 2.59
N SER A 221 -5.58 -9.43 3.36
CA SER A 221 -5.42 -10.84 3.76
C SER A 221 -5.90 -11.86 2.72
N THR A 222 -6.71 -11.45 1.73
CA THR A 222 -7.35 -12.32 0.72
C THR A 222 -6.78 -12.19 -0.69
N LYS A 223 -5.76 -11.35 -0.89
CA LYS A 223 -5.16 -11.10 -2.23
C LYS A 223 -4.47 -12.35 -2.76
N THR A 224 -4.90 -12.83 -3.93
CA THR A 224 -4.08 -13.73 -4.72
C THR A 224 -2.90 -12.98 -5.35
N TYR A 225 -1.77 -13.65 -5.56
CA TYR A 225 -0.59 -13.03 -6.17
C TYR A 225 -0.89 -12.44 -7.55
N MET A 226 -1.68 -13.13 -8.38
CA MET A 226 -2.04 -12.66 -9.71
C MET A 226 -2.85 -11.36 -9.66
N ASN A 227 -3.90 -11.29 -8.85
CA ASN A 227 -4.70 -10.07 -8.73
C ASN A 227 -3.87 -8.87 -8.23
N SER A 228 -2.95 -9.12 -7.30
CA SER A 228 -2.04 -8.08 -6.81
C SER A 228 -1.07 -7.60 -7.90
N SER A 229 -0.47 -8.50 -8.67
CA SER A 229 0.48 -8.18 -9.73
C SER A 229 -0.17 -7.45 -10.89
N ARG A 230 -1.37 -7.88 -11.29
CA ARG A 230 -2.19 -7.20 -12.29
C ARG A 230 -2.54 -5.78 -11.85
N SER A 231 -2.92 -5.61 -10.58
CA SER A 231 -3.23 -4.30 -10.01
C SER A 231 -1.99 -3.39 -9.96
N GLN A 232 -0.84 -3.91 -9.54
CA GLN A 232 0.42 -3.17 -9.51
C GLN A 232 0.83 -2.67 -10.90
N LEU A 233 0.71 -3.54 -11.91
CA LEU A 233 1.02 -3.18 -13.29
C LEU A 233 0.06 -2.13 -13.83
N ALA A 234 -1.25 -2.29 -13.63
CA ALA A 234 -2.28 -1.34 -14.07
C ALA A 234 -2.12 0.02 -13.38
N THR A 235 -1.84 0.04 -12.08
CA THR A 235 -1.56 1.26 -11.32
C THR A 235 -0.31 1.97 -11.84
N ALA A 236 0.78 1.24 -12.09
CA ALA A 236 2.00 1.82 -12.68
C ALA A 236 1.72 2.46 -14.05
N ILE A 237 0.96 1.78 -14.90
CA ILE A 237 0.56 2.30 -16.23
C ILE A 237 -0.30 3.56 -16.07
N SER A 238 -1.28 3.56 -15.17
CA SER A 238 -2.12 4.73 -14.91
C SER A 238 -1.32 5.93 -14.46
N LEU A 239 -0.33 5.74 -13.59
CA LEU A 239 0.58 6.81 -13.14
C LEU A 239 1.48 7.33 -14.28
N LEU A 240 1.96 6.45 -15.17
CA LEU A 240 2.75 6.86 -16.34
C LEU A 240 1.90 7.67 -17.34
N LYS A 241 0.64 7.25 -17.58
CA LYS A 241 -0.33 8.02 -18.39
C LYS A 241 -0.56 9.40 -17.79
N PHE A 242 -0.84 9.46 -16.49
CA PHE A 242 -1.02 10.71 -15.77
C PHE A 242 0.21 11.64 -15.91
N LEU A 243 1.41 11.09 -15.77
CA LEU A 243 2.66 11.85 -15.88
C LEU A 243 2.80 12.49 -17.28
N LYS A 244 2.45 11.77 -18.33
CA LYS A 244 2.46 12.24 -19.72
C LYS A 244 1.36 13.31 -19.95
N GLU A 245 0.12 13.03 -19.53
CA GLU A 245 -1.04 13.90 -19.71
C GLU A 245 -0.90 15.25 -18.97
N LYS A 246 -0.38 15.22 -17.74
CA LYS A 246 -0.21 16.43 -16.92
C LYS A 246 1.13 17.13 -17.15
N ASN A 247 2.00 16.58 -17.99
CA ASN A 247 3.35 17.09 -18.23
C ASN A 247 4.10 17.40 -16.91
N CYS A 248 4.04 16.47 -15.97
CA CYS A 248 4.65 16.65 -14.64
C CYS A 248 6.17 16.82 -14.76
N ILE A 249 6.72 17.81 -14.08
CA ILE A 249 8.16 18.11 -14.02
C ILE A 249 8.65 18.17 -12.57
N GLY A 250 9.93 18.33 -12.36
CA GLY A 250 10.54 18.54 -11.04
C GLY A 250 10.22 17.46 -10.02
N ILE A 251 9.87 17.89 -8.82
CA ILE A 251 9.60 17.00 -7.68
C ILE A 251 8.36 16.13 -7.92
N ARG A 252 7.35 16.62 -8.60
CA ARG A 252 6.11 15.89 -8.93
C ARG A 252 6.40 14.69 -9.84
N LYS A 253 7.23 14.90 -10.89
CA LYS A 253 7.73 13.82 -11.74
C LYS A 253 8.51 12.80 -10.92
N LYS A 254 9.44 13.26 -10.07
CA LYS A 254 10.27 12.40 -9.21
C LYS A 254 9.42 11.52 -8.29
N TYR A 255 8.38 12.10 -7.68
CA TYR A 255 7.46 11.36 -6.80
C TYR A 255 6.68 10.29 -7.57
N ILE A 256 5.98 10.64 -8.67
CA ILE A 256 5.25 9.66 -9.50
C ILE A 256 6.20 8.53 -9.95
N MET A 257 7.39 8.87 -10.43
CA MET A 257 8.36 7.87 -10.89
C MET A 257 8.85 6.96 -9.74
N SER A 258 8.96 7.45 -8.51
CA SER A 258 9.29 6.62 -7.36
C SER A 258 8.20 5.58 -7.06
N ARG A 259 6.92 5.97 -7.18
CA ARG A 259 5.78 5.03 -7.02
C ARG A 259 5.72 4.00 -8.14
N VAL A 260 5.90 4.43 -9.39
CA VAL A 260 5.99 3.52 -10.53
C VAL A 260 7.11 2.49 -10.33
N LYS A 261 8.31 2.93 -9.92
CA LYS A 261 9.43 2.02 -9.59
C LYS A 261 9.06 1.00 -8.53
N PHE A 262 8.43 1.47 -7.44
CA PHE A 262 8.00 0.61 -6.35
C PHE A 262 7.01 -0.46 -6.84
N LEU A 263 5.98 -0.06 -7.59
CA LEU A 263 4.94 -0.97 -8.12
C LEU A 263 5.52 -2.00 -9.10
N ILE A 264 6.39 -1.56 -10.02
CA ILE A 264 7.06 -2.47 -10.96
C ILE A 264 8.03 -3.40 -10.21
N GLY A 265 8.71 -2.91 -9.18
CA GLY A 265 9.55 -3.74 -8.32
C GLY A 265 8.75 -4.84 -7.63
N LEU A 266 7.58 -4.51 -7.05
CA LEU A 266 6.66 -5.49 -6.45
C LEU A 266 6.15 -6.50 -7.49
N PHE A 267 5.77 -6.05 -8.69
CA PHE A 267 5.38 -6.90 -9.79
C PHE A 267 6.51 -7.88 -10.17
N ALA A 268 7.71 -7.36 -10.36
CA ALA A 268 8.89 -8.15 -10.76
C ALA A 268 9.27 -9.21 -9.72
N THR A 269 9.13 -8.92 -8.41
CA THR A 269 9.44 -9.90 -7.34
C THR A 269 8.47 -11.08 -7.28
N ARG A 270 7.37 -11.04 -8.01
CA ARG A 270 6.33 -12.08 -8.06
C ARG A 270 6.30 -12.86 -9.36
N CYS A 271 7.19 -12.55 -10.30
CA CYS A 271 7.22 -13.23 -11.60
C CYS A 271 7.44 -14.75 -11.49
N ASP A 272 8.07 -15.23 -10.41
CA ASP A 272 8.26 -16.65 -10.11
C ASP A 272 6.96 -17.41 -9.88
N THR A 273 5.88 -16.72 -9.47
CA THR A 273 4.59 -17.34 -9.15
C THR A 273 3.66 -17.54 -10.35
N PHE A 274 3.93 -16.88 -11.49
CA PHE A 274 3.02 -16.86 -12.63
C PHE A 274 3.02 -18.17 -13.41
N ILE A 275 1.83 -18.71 -13.66
CA ILE A 275 1.61 -19.78 -14.63
C ILE A 275 1.60 -19.22 -16.06
N ARG A 276 1.69 -20.11 -17.05
CA ARG A 276 1.80 -19.71 -18.46
C ARG A 276 0.67 -18.80 -18.95
N SER A 277 -0.57 -19.09 -18.58
CA SER A 277 -1.73 -18.27 -18.98
C SER A 277 -1.68 -16.86 -18.38
N GLU A 278 -1.26 -16.74 -17.12
CA GLU A 278 -1.08 -15.44 -16.46
C GLU A 278 0.05 -14.62 -17.09
N MET A 279 1.16 -15.28 -17.45
CA MET A 279 2.25 -14.61 -18.17
C MET A 279 1.81 -14.06 -19.52
N ILE A 280 0.97 -14.78 -20.27
CA ILE A 280 0.43 -14.32 -21.53
C ILE A 280 -0.44 -13.08 -21.34
N GLU A 281 -1.34 -13.10 -20.34
CA GLU A 281 -2.20 -11.96 -20.03
C GLU A 281 -1.38 -10.72 -19.63
N LEU A 282 -0.44 -10.88 -18.71
CA LEU A 282 0.43 -9.78 -18.24
C LEU A 282 1.32 -9.25 -19.37
N ALA A 283 1.86 -10.13 -20.21
CA ALA A 283 2.65 -9.74 -21.37
C ALA A 283 1.85 -8.87 -22.34
N LYS A 284 0.58 -9.22 -22.59
CA LYS A 284 -0.30 -8.40 -23.43
C LYS A 284 -0.54 -7.02 -22.83
N ILE A 285 -0.77 -6.93 -21.50
CA ILE A 285 -0.90 -5.63 -20.82
C ILE A 285 0.36 -4.77 -20.99
N ILE A 286 1.55 -5.37 -20.88
CA ILE A 286 2.84 -4.68 -21.09
C ILE A 286 2.95 -4.22 -22.54
N GLU A 287 2.67 -5.10 -23.50
CA GLU A 287 2.78 -4.82 -24.93
C GLU A 287 1.86 -3.69 -25.38
N ASP A 288 0.60 -3.73 -24.97
CA ASP A 288 -0.40 -2.68 -25.26
C ASP A 288 -0.04 -1.31 -24.65
N ASN A 289 0.94 -1.24 -23.73
CA ASN A 289 1.34 -0.03 -23.03
C ASN A 289 2.84 0.27 -23.13
N MET A 290 3.57 -0.36 -24.07
CA MET A 290 5.04 -0.21 -24.21
C MET A 290 5.51 1.23 -24.36
N GLU A 291 4.70 2.10 -24.98
CA GLU A 291 5.04 3.52 -25.16
C GLU A 291 5.25 4.25 -23.82
N TYR A 292 4.54 3.84 -22.76
CA TYR A 292 4.66 4.42 -21.41
C TYR A 292 5.87 3.85 -20.67
N PHE A 293 6.22 2.59 -20.90
CA PHE A 293 7.35 1.94 -20.25
C PHE A 293 8.72 2.37 -20.83
N ASN A 294 8.77 2.93 -22.03
CA ASN A 294 10.01 3.41 -22.62
C ASN A 294 10.72 4.49 -21.76
N CYS A 295 9.99 5.27 -20.97
CA CYS A 295 10.56 6.23 -20.03
C CYS A 295 11.24 5.57 -18.81
N LEU A 296 11.03 4.27 -18.57
CA LEU A 296 11.66 3.53 -17.48
C LEU A 296 13.06 2.97 -17.82
N LYS A 297 13.49 3.03 -19.09
CA LYS A 297 14.83 2.56 -19.53
C LYS A 297 15.99 3.24 -18.79
N GLU A 298 15.78 4.46 -18.31
CA GLU A 298 16.77 5.24 -17.55
C GLU A 298 16.86 4.84 -16.08
N ILE A 299 16.06 3.85 -15.63
CA ILE A 299 15.89 3.51 -14.22
C ILE A 299 16.58 2.18 -13.91
N SER A 300 17.76 2.23 -13.34
CA SER A 300 18.74 1.14 -13.17
C SER A 300 18.29 -0.15 -12.45
N LYS A 301 17.12 -0.21 -11.81
CA LYS A 301 16.65 -1.43 -11.10
C LYS A 301 15.41 -2.10 -11.72
N THR A 302 14.62 -1.35 -12.46
CA THR A 302 13.56 -1.90 -13.33
C THR A 302 14.09 -2.21 -14.72
N GLY A 303 15.35 -1.77 -15.02
CA GLY A 303 16.05 -1.93 -16.29
C GLY A 303 16.14 -3.39 -16.70
N GLU A 304 16.60 -4.28 -15.83
CA GLU A 304 16.78 -5.70 -16.16
C GLU A 304 15.49 -6.35 -16.65
N PHE A 305 14.36 -6.14 -15.96
CA PHE A 305 13.08 -6.67 -16.41
C PHE A 305 12.70 -6.17 -17.81
N PHE A 306 12.81 -4.86 -18.03
CA PHE A 306 12.47 -4.28 -19.33
C PHE A 306 13.52 -4.59 -20.40
N ASP A 307 14.77 -4.84 -20.04
CA ASP A 307 15.78 -5.32 -20.99
C ASP A 307 15.42 -6.71 -21.53
N PHE A 308 14.93 -7.62 -20.68
CA PHE A 308 14.40 -8.90 -21.13
C PHE A 308 13.17 -8.73 -22.03
N VAL A 309 12.20 -7.89 -21.64
CA VAL A 309 11.00 -7.62 -22.44
C VAL A 309 11.35 -6.99 -23.79
N ASN A 310 12.22 -6.00 -23.82
CA ASN A 310 12.63 -5.33 -25.05
C ASN A 310 13.42 -6.24 -26.00
N ARG A 311 14.27 -7.14 -25.46
CA ARG A 311 15.12 -8.02 -26.24
C ARG A 311 14.38 -9.21 -26.83
N TYR A 312 13.43 -9.77 -26.07
CA TYR A 312 12.80 -11.06 -26.41
C TYR A 312 11.29 -10.96 -26.62
N GLY A 313 10.71 -9.76 -26.54
CA GLY A 313 9.25 -9.55 -26.53
C GLY A 313 8.62 -9.82 -25.16
N SER A 314 7.39 -9.34 -24.97
CA SER A 314 6.77 -9.30 -23.64
C SER A 314 6.61 -10.68 -22.99
N CYS A 315 6.11 -11.66 -23.74
CA CYS A 315 5.85 -13.00 -23.20
C CYS A 315 7.15 -13.78 -22.90
N ILE A 316 8.06 -13.84 -23.86
CA ILE A 316 9.34 -14.56 -23.72
C ILE A 316 10.23 -13.82 -22.72
N GLY A 317 10.29 -12.48 -22.77
CA GLY A 317 11.04 -11.65 -21.86
C GLY A 317 10.59 -11.83 -20.41
N LEU A 318 9.29 -11.89 -20.15
CA LEU A 318 8.73 -12.16 -18.81
C LEU A 318 9.10 -13.57 -18.30
N ALA A 319 9.04 -14.60 -19.19
CA ALA A 319 9.41 -15.97 -18.83
C ALA A 319 10.93 -16.09 -18.54
N LEU A 320 11.78 -15.47 -19.36
CA LEU A 320 13.23 -15.45 -19.15
C LEU A 320 13.61 -14.67 -17.88
N TYR A 321 12.94 -13.54 -17.62
CA TYR A 321 13.17 -12.78 -16.39
C TYR A 321 12.77 -13.59 -15.15
N ARG A 322 11.66 -14.35 -15.20
CA ARG A 322 11.28 -15.31 -14.16
C ARG A 322 12.42 -16.31 -13.88
N THR A 323 12.95 -16.95 -14.91
CA THR A 323 14.07 -17.91 -14.77
C THR A 323 15.29 -17.24 -14.17
N TYR A 324 15.68 -16.06 -14.68
CA TYR A 324 16.78 -15.26 -14.17
C TYR A 324 16.65 -14.95 -12.67
N ILE A 325 15.45 -14.55 -12.21
CA ILE A 325 15.22 -14.25 -10.79
C ILE A 325 15.37 -15.50 -9.92
N ILE A 326 14.89 -16.65 -10.40
CA ILE A 326 15.05 -17.94 -9.68
C ILE A 326 16.55 -18.28 -9.58
N GLU A 327 17.28 -18.29 -10.69
CA GLU A 327 18.71 -18.59 -10.73
C GLU A 327 19.53 -17.68 -9.82
N LYS A 328 19.27 -16.36 -9.88
CA LYS A 328 19.95 -15.35 -9.03
C LYS A 328 19.64 -15.55 -7.54
N THR A 329 18.50 -16.12 -7.19
CA THR A 329 18.17 -16.43 -5.80
C THR A 329 18.93 -17.68 -5.33
N VAL A 330 18.90 -18.73 -6.13
CA VAL A 330 19.56 -20.01 -5.83
C VAL A 330 21.07 -19.82 -5.74
N GLU A 331 21.68 -19.05 -6.64
CA GLU A 331 23.10 -18.71 -6.61
C GLU A 331 23.58 -18.17 -5.24
N LYS A 332 22.70 -17.48 -4.49
CA LYS A 332 23.03 -16.94 -3.16
C LYS A 332 23.15 -17.98 -2.04
N VAL A 333 22.55 -19.13 -2.23
CA VAL A 333 22.54 -20.22 -1.22
C VAL A 333 23.30 -21.46 -1.68
N TYR A 334 23.89 -21.43 -2.87
CA TYR A 334 24.65 -22.54 -3.43
C TYR A 334 25.75 -23.02 -2.46
N GLY A 335 25.86 -24.33 -2.26
CA GLY A 335 26.77 -24.93 -1.30
C GLY A 335 26.27 -24.91 0.16
N ASN A 336 24.98 -24.54 0.39
CA ASN A 336 24.34 -24.51 1.71
C ASN A 336 23.01 -25.29 1.72
N GLU A 337 22.86 -26.30 0.86
CA GLU A 337 21.62 -27.06 0.64
C GLU A 337 21.17 -27.80 1.90
N ASP A 338 22.11 -28.26 2.70
CA ASP A 338 21.83 -29.02 3.95
C ASP A 338 21.52 -28.12 5.16
N LYS A 339 21.76 -26.80 5.02
CA LYS A 339 21.61 -25.88 6.13
C LYS A 339 20.15 -25.42 6.30
N LYS A 340 19.84 -25.00 7.52
CA LYS A 340 18.60 -24.31 7.85
C LYS A 340 18.70 -22.85 7.42
N ILE A 341 17.84 -22.43 6.48
CA ILE A 341 17.89 -21.08 5.92
C ILE A 341 16.89 -20.18 6.63
N TYR A 342 17.35 -19.02 7.07
CA TYR A 342 16.52 -17.93 7.54
C TYR A 342 16.61 -16.76 6.58
N ILE A 343 15.50 -16.06 6.36
CA ILE A 343 15.42 -14.88 5.51
C ILE A 343 15.28 -13.62 6.38
N PHE A 344 16.08 -12.58 6.10
CA PHE A 344 16.12 -11.35 6.88
C PHE A 344 16.16 -10.11 5.98
N PRO A 345 15.26 -9.11 6.15
CA PRO A 345 14.03 -9.12 6.96
C PRO A 345 12.87 -9.78 6.22
N THR A 346 11.71 -9.84 6.89
CA THR A 346 10.42 -10.14 6.25
C THR A 346 9.98 -8.99 5.33
N GLY A 347 8.93 -9.19 4.60
CA GLY A 347 8.35 -8.27 3.64
C GLY A 347 8.47 -8.83 2.23
N TYR A 348 7.96 -8.11 1.24
CA TYR A 348 7.80 -8.62 -0.14
C TYR A 348 9.03 -9.32 -0.72
N ASN A 349 10.22 -8.74 -0.50
CA ASN A 349 11.46 -9.33 -1.00
C ASN A 349 11.85 -10.59 -0.23
N GLY A 350 11.71 -10.56 1.09
CA GLY A 350 11.98 -11.72 1.95
C GLY A 350 11.01 -12.87 1.64
N GLU A 351 9.73 -12.58 1.55
CA GLU A 351 8.69 -13.56 1.18
C GLU A 351 8.95 -14.18 -0.19
N GLY A 352 9.29 -13.35 -1.21
CA GLY A 352 9.67 -13.83 -2.53
C GLY A 352 10.91 -14.72 -2.51
N THR A 353 11.93 -14.36 -1.75
CA THR A 353 13.12 -15.18 -1.57
C THR A 353 12.80 -16.52 -0.90
N ALA A 354 12.03 -16.52 0.18
CA ALA A 354 11.63 -17.73 0.89
C ALA A 354 10.85 -18.69 -0.03
N ARG A 355 9.89 -18.16 -0.80
CA ARG A 355 9.08 -18.94 -1.72
C ARG A 355 9.92 -19.59 -2.83
N ILE A 356 10.84 -18.84 -3.46
CA ILE A 356 11.75 -19.38 -4.48
C ILE A 356 12.58 -20.51 -3.89
N LEU A 357 13.23 -20.28 -2.75
CA LEU A 357 14.10 -21.30 -2.14
C LEU A 357 13.33 -22.55 -1.71
N LYS A 358 12.13 -22.41 -1.16
CA LYS A 358 11.26 -23.56 -0.84
C LYS A 358 10.89 -24.37 -2.09
N ASN A 359 10.54 -23.69 -3.19
CA ASN A 359 10.18 -24.35 -4.44
C ASN A 359 11.37 -25.07 -5.07
N GLU A 360 12.58 -24.56 -4.87
CA GLU A 360 13.83 -25.20 -5.34
C GLU A 360 14.39 -26.21 -4.33
N GLY A 361 13.64 -26.59 -3.31
CA GLY A 361 13.96 -27.70 -2.39
C GLY A 361 14.82 -27.32 -1.19
N TYR A 362 15.13 -26.05 -0.97
CA TYR A 362 15.92 -25.61 0.18
C TYR A 362 15.10 -25.63 1.48
N LYS A 363 15.77 -25.92 2.59
CA LYS A 363 15.19 -25.90 3.94
C LYS A 363 15.03 -24.49 4.49
N VAL A 364 13.95 -23.79 4.11
CA VAL A 364 13.65 -22.47 4.71
C VAL A 364 12.93 -22.69 6.04
N GLU A 365 13.59 -22.32 7.14
CA GLU A 365 13.12 -22.57 8.51
C GLU A 365 12.20 -21.43 9.01
N GLY A 366 12.47 -20.19 8.62
CA GLY A 366 11.68 -19.04 9.06
C GLY A 366 12.22 -17.70 8.60
N PHE A 367 11.63 -16.67 9.16
CA PHE A 367 12.07 -15.28 8.95
C PHE A 367 12.71 -14.73 10.21
N LEU A 368 13.64 -13.79 10.02
CA LEU A 368 14.14 -12.88 11.04
C LEU A 368 13.63 -11.47 10.74
N ASP A 369 13.14 -10.77 11.74
CA ASP A 369 12.71 -9.37 11.57
C ASP A 369 12.95 -8.58 12.87
N ASN A 370 13.33 -7.31 12.76
CA ASN A 370 13.58 -6.44 13.90
C ASN A 370 12.27 -5.88 14.50
N SER A 371 11.14 -6.12 13.88
CA SER A 371 9.84 -5.64 14.36
C SER A 371 9.29 -6.53 15.47
N ASN A 372 9.16 -5.98 16.67
CA ASN A 372 8.49 -6.67 17.78
C ASN A 372 7.03 -7.05 17.45
N THR A 373 6.37 -6.29 16.58
CA THR A 373 4.98 -6.55 16.19
C THR A 373 4.83 -7.74 15.25
N LYS A 374 5.91 -8.13 14.57
CA LYS A 374 5.92 -9.30 13.69
C LYS A 374 6.41 -10.57 14.40
N ASN A 375 7.04 -10.45 15.55
CA ASN A 375 7.56 -11.59 16.28
C ASN A 375 6.45 -12.58 16.66
N GLY A 376 6.63 -13.86 16.32
CA GLY A 376 5.64 -14.92 16.51
C GLY A 376 4.51 -14.95 15.46
N CYS A 377 4.52 -14.04 14.45
CA CYS A 377 3.60 -14.13 13.33
C CYS A 377 4.00 -15.29 12.39
N ILE A 378 3.01 -15.85 11.69
CA ILE A 378 3.23 -16.85 10.63
C ILE A 378 3.01 -16.16 9.27
N ILE A 379 4.01 -16.22 8.38
CA ILE A 379 3.96 -15.70 7.01
C ILE A 379 4.30 -16.86 6.06
N ASP A 380 3.43 -17.19 5.12
CA ASP A 380 3.57 -18.31 4.17
C ASP A 380 3.95 -19.66 4.86
N GLY A 381 3.38 -19.91 6.05
CA GLY A 381 3.66 -21.09 6.87
C GLY A 381 5.01 -21.08 7.58
N LEU A 382 5.73 -19.96 7.59
CA LEU A 382 7.01 -19.78 8.27
C LEU A 382 6.87 -18.79 9.43
N GLU A 383 7.48 -19.10 10.55
CA GLU A 383 7.47 -18.25 11.73
C GLU A 383 8.44 -17.06 11.58
N VAL A 384 8.01 -15.90 12.05
CA VAL A 384 8.84 -14.69 12.13
C VAL A 384 9.41 -14.58 13.55
N ASN A 385 10.70 -14.49 13.67
CA ASN A 385 11.41 -14.41 14.94
C ASN A 385 12.27 -13.15 15.02
N LEU A 386 12.48 -12.62 16.24
CA LEU A 386 13.49 -11.59 16.44
C LEU A 386 14.90 -12.16 16.21
N PRO A 387 15.85 -11.42 15.63
CA PRO A 387 17.22 -11.91 15.41
C PRO A 387 17.93 -12.35 16.72
N SER A 388 17.47 -11.86 17.87
CA SER A 388 17.99 -12.26 19.18
C SER A 388 17.79 -13.75 19.51
N ILE A 389 16.88 -14.45 18.81
CA ILE A 389 16.71 -15.91 18.95
C ILE A 389 18.02 -16.66 18.68
N LEU A 390 18.86 -16.11 17.80
CA LEU A 390 20.15 -16.70 17.44
C LEU A 390 21.16 -16.74 18.60
N LYS A 391 21.00 -15.88 19.62
CA LYS A 391 21.85 -15.86 20.83
C LYS A 391 21.66 -17.08 21.71
N ASN A 392 20.51 -17.73 21.62
CA ASN A 392 20.16 -18.89 22.47
C ASN A 392 20.43 -20.21 21.78
N ILE A 393 21.04 -20.20 20.59
CA ILE A 393 21.40 -21.37 19.80
C ILE A 393 22.86 -21.70 20.11
N ASP A 394 23.15 -22.98 20.42
CA ASP A 394 24.52 -23.44 20.61
C ASP A 394 25.36 -23.37 19.32
N ASP A 395 26.67 -23.25 19.45
CA ASP A 395 27.60 -23.03 18.34
C ASP A 395 27.51 -24.13 17.26
N GLU A 396 27.23 -25.37 17.63
CA GLU A 396 27.09 -26.50 16.70
C GLU A 396 25.85 -26.30 15.83
N LYS A 397 24.71 -26.01 16.42
CA LYS A 397 23.46 -25.71 15.68
C LYS A 397 23.55 -24.42 14.91
N LEU A 398 24.23 -23.39 15.47
CA LEU A 398 24.43 -22.12 14.80
C LEU A 398 25.29 -22.30 13.53
N SER A 399 26.25 -23.21 13.51
CA SER A 399 27.04 -23.53 12.32
C SER A 399 26.21 -24.13 11.17
N ASN A 400 25.05 -24.71 11.49
CA ASN A 400 24.09 -25.29 10.54
C ASN A 400 23.01 -24.29 10.08
N ILE A 401 23.17 -23.00 10.39
CA ILE A 401 22.26 -21.96 9.96
C ILE A 401 22.93 -21.14 8.84
N PHE A 402 22.13 -20.79 7.83
CA PHE A 402 22.50 -19.85 6.78
C PHE A 402 21.43 -18.75 6.67
N ILE A 403 21.86 -17.50 6.50
CA ILE A 403 20.93 -16.37 6.49
C ILE A 403 21.01 -15.65 5.15
N VAL A 404 19.85 -15.38 4.54
CA VAL A 404 19.77 -14.56 3.33
C VAL A 404 19.24 -13.18 3.68
N ILE A 405 20.08 -12.14 3.57
CA ILE A 405 19.66 -10.75 3.68
C ILE A 405 18.99 -10.36 2.36
N SER A 406 17.68 -10.12 2.41
CA SER A 406 16.84 -9.88 1.24
C SER A 406 16.15 -8.51 1.32
N THR A 407 16.74 -7.49 0.71
CA THR A 407 16.22 -6.11 0.75
C THR A 407 16.61 -5.30 -0.49
N GLN A 408 15.81 -4.27 -0.82
CA GLN A 408 16.14 -3.31 -1.88
C GLN A 408 17.03 -2.14 -1.39
N LYS A 409 17.11 -1.93 -0.08
CA LYS A 409 17.76 -0.75 0.51
C LYS A 409 19.22 -1.08 0.87
N ARG A 410 20.19 -0.63 0.07
CA ARG A 410 21.64 -0.85 0.34
C ARG A 410 22.08 -0.40 1.74
N GLN A 411 21.54 0.72 2.22
CA GLN A 411 21.83 1.22 3.58
C GLN A 411 21.38 0.24 4.67
N VAL A 412 20.24 -0.44 4.46
CA VAL A 412 19.72 -1.45 5.39
C VAL A 412 20.63 -2.69 5.41
N VAL A 413 21.23 -3.06 4.29
CA VAL A 413 22.15 -4.22 4.21
C VAL A 413 23.27 -4.10 5.23
N GLU A 414 23.93 -2.95 5.30
CA GLU A 414 25.07 -2.77 6.21
C GLU A 414 24.62 -2.81 7.69
N ILE A 415 23.45 -2.27 7.99
CA ILE A 415 22.88 -2.35 9.34
C ILE A 415 22.63 -3.81 9.74
N LEU A 416 21.98 -4.58 8.84
CA LEU A 416 21.65 -5.98 9.11
C LEU A 416 22.92 -6.86 9.17
N ARG A 417 23.91 -6.61 8.31
CA ARG A 417 25.23 -7.28 8.35
C ARG A 417 25.92 -7.08 9.70
N ASN A 418 25.99 -5.84 10.17
CA ASN A 418 26.61 -5.52 11.44
C ASN A 418 25.84 -6.15 12.62
N GLN A 419 24.52 -6.18 12.53
CA GLN A 419 23.68 -6.86 13.52
C GLN A 419 23.97 -8.37 13.55
N LEU A 420 24.06 -9.06 12.41
CA LEU A 420 24.38 -10.48 12.36
C LEU A 420 25.77 -10.76 12.94
N LYS A 421 26.78 -9.93 12.64
CA LYS A 421 28.10 -10.05 13.24
C LYS A 421 28.06 -9.91 14.78
N SER A 422 27.23 -8.98 15.30
CA SER A 422 27.05 -8.81 16.76
C SER A 422 26.36 -10.02 17.43
N LEU A 423 25.75 -10.88 16.64
CA LEU A 423 25.10 -12.15 17.06
C LEU A 423 26.00 -13.37 16.79
N ASN A 424 27.30 -13.17 16.58
CA ASN A 424 28.32 -14.20 16.28
C ASN A 424 28.09 -14.96 14.96
N ILE A 425 27.30 -14.43 14.02
CA ILE A 425 27.14 -15.00 12.69
C ILE A 425 28.34 -14.61 11.81
N LYS A 426 29.05 -15.59 11.31
CA LYS A 426 30.25 -15.42 10.47
C LYS A 426 29.87 -14.98 9.05
N GLU A 427 30.78 -14.31 8.34
CA GLU A 427 30.58 -13.85 6.96
C GLU A 427 30.19 -14.98 5.98
N ASN A 428 30.68 -16.17 6.19
CA ASN A 428 30.33 -17.33 5.36
C ASN A 428 29.00 -18.00 5.72
N GLN A 429 28.28 -17.47 6.71
CA GLN A 429 26.97 -17.96 7.13
C GLN A 429 25.82 -17.09 6.64
N PHE A 430 26.09 -16.07 5.86
CA PHE A 430 25.04 -15.27 5.23
C PHE A 430 25.39 -14.80 3.83
N ALA A 431 24.37 -14.60 3.03
CA ALA A 431 24.48 -13.98 1.71
C ALA A 431 23.55 -12.78 1.58
N ILE A 432 23.84 -11.92 0.63
CA ILE A 432 23.07 -10.70 0.37
C ILE A 432 22.39 -10.84 -0.99
N ARG A 433 21.09 -10.72 -1.00
CA ARG A 433 20.28 -10.58 -2.20
C ARG A 433 19.70 -9.16 -2.25
N ILE A 434 20.13 -8.37 -3.22
CA ILE A 434 19.59 -7.03 -3.48
C ILE A 434 18.71 -7.12 -4.72
N TYR A 435 17.46 -6.68 -4.58
CA TYR A 435 16.46 -6.61 -5.67
C TYR A 435 16.56 -5.33 -6.48
#